data_a9b27835181ea0c9c1eb4f164149736f
#
_entry.id   a9b27835181ea0c9c1eb4f164149736f
#
_cell.length_a   1.000
_cell.length_b   1.000
_cell.length_c   1.000
_cell.angle_alpha   90.00
_cell.angle_beta   90.00
_cell.angle_gamma   90.00
#
_symmetry.space_group_name_H-M   'P 1'
#
loop_
_entity.id
_entity.type
_entity.pdbx_description
1 polymer ?
#
loop_
_entity_poly.entity_id
_entity_poly.type
_entity_poly.pdbx_seq_one_letter_code
_entity_poly.pdbx_strand_id
1 'polypeptide(L)'
;MTLVLHGKFGSPLYKYFTKHIHVSNTDVNKTSQRITQVKSQGAGQAQLYATFKPNQSLDMAQVGICSMWLEGNPCNMHLNDLSAVIKEGIEEQNLIGYRFNAIGVSDGISNGTPGMAYSLPSREIIADSIETVGGAQYYDGLIAVPGCDKNMPGSFIGLARLDRPSIIVYGGTIRAGHAACRPNESLDIISAFQSYGEFVAGKITEEERLDIIRHACPGPGACGGLYTANTMSSAIEALGMSLPYSSSTPATDPNKLEECKQAGIFLRMLMEKNIKPSDILTKNSFENALVLTMALGGSTNAVLHLIAMARSANIDLTLDDVQAVSNLVPMLADMKPSGKYVMEDLHRVGGIPAVLKYLSEQGWIHGECLTCTGLTMQENLDRVPGLDADQQIIKSVKTPIKATGHIQILYGNLAPEGSVAKITGKEGLHFTGTACCFDSEEELLKSIEKKEIKKGSVIIIRYEGPKGGPGMKEMLNPTSAIMGAGLGKDVAMVTDGRFSGGSHGFIIGHVSPEAQVGGPIALVRNGDIVEINAVERFMNVKISDEEMSKRRSEFKAPPLKATRGVLRKFIKTVSSASTGCVTDE
;
A
#
# COMPACT_ATOMS: atom_id res chain seq x y z
N MET A 1 -6.81 -15.76 -38.34
CA MET A 1 -5.93 -16.87 -37.89
C MET A 1 -5.95 -16.86 -36.38
N THR A 2 -6.83 -17.67 -35.80
CA THR A 2 -7.20 -17.65 -34.38
C THR A 2 -6.16 -18.48 -33.64
N LEU A 3 -5.27 -17.83 -32.90
CA LEU A 3 -4.35 -18.51 -32.00
C LEU A 3 -5.12 -18.89 -30.73
N VAL A 4 -5.49 -20.14 -30.63
CA VAL A 4 -5.97 -20.76 -29.40
C VAL A 4 -4.74 -21.03 -28.53
N LEU A 5 -4.40 -20.11 -27.63
CA LEU A 5 -3.45 -20.36 -26.56
C LEU A 5 -4.19 -21.19 -25.48
N HIS A 6 -3.99 -22.49 -25.50
CA HIS A 6 -4.31 -23.37 -24.38
C HIS A 6 -3.32 -23.08 -23.23
N GLY A 7 -3.56 -22.01 -22.48
CA GLY A 7 -2.93 -21.81 -21.19
C GLY A 7 -3.54 -22.76 -20.17
N LYS A 8 -2.73 -23.51 -19.44
CA LYS A 8 -3.11 -24.44 -18.35
C LYS A 8 -3.80 -23.76 -17.16
N PHE A 9 -4.18 -22.50 -17.26
CA PHE A 9 -4.79 -21.66 -16.21
C PHE A 9 -6.27 -21.31 -16.49
N GLY A 10 -6.98 -22.14 -17.21
CA GLY A 10 -8.43 -22.08 -17.30
C GLY A 10 -9.13 -22.91 -16.22
N SER A 11 -8.56 -23.00 -15.02
CA SER A 11 -9.19 -23.70 -13.90
C SER A 11 -10.08 -22.73 -13.14
N PRO A 12 -11.28 -23.14 -12.75
CA PRO A 12 -12.18 -22.36 -11.93
C PRO A 12 -11.65 -22.32 -10.49
N LEU A 13 -10.58 -21.53 -10.25
CA LEU A 13 -9.90 -21.39 -8.97
C LEU A 13 -10.89 -21.23 -7.81
N TYR A 14 -11.88 -20.37 -7.99
CA TYR A 14 -12.87 -20.10 -6.96
C TYR A 14 -13.91 -21.21 -6.79
N LYS A 15 -14.16 -22.08 -7.79
CA LYS A 15 -15.07 -23.23 -7.64
C LYS A 15 -14.60 -24.24 -6.60
N TYR A 16 -13.30 -24.36 -6.37
CA TYR A 16 -12.77 -25.20 -5.29
C TYR A 16 -13.07 -24.64 -3.90
N PHE A 17 -13.11 -23.30 -3.77
CA PHE A 17 -13.42 -22.65 -2.50
C PHE A 17 -14.92 -22.58 -2.24
N THR A 18 -15.76 -22.40 -3.26
CA THR A 18 -17.22 -22.26 -3.12
C THR A 18 -17.97 -23.58 -3.09
N LYS A 19 -17.36 -24.69 -3.51
CA LYS A 19 -18.00 -26.01 -3.62
C LYS A 19 -18.60 -26.56 -2.31
N HIS A 20 -18.19 -25.99 -1.17
CA HIS A 20 -18.64 -26.35 0.17
C HIS A 20 -19.44 -25.25 0.87
N ILE A 21 -19.74 -24.16 0.17
CA ILE A 21 -20.57 -23.09 0.73
C ILE A 21 -22.04 -23.45 0.48
N HIS A 22 -22.74 -23.81 1.54
CA HIS A 22 -24.20 -23.98 1.51
C HIS A 22 -24.81 -22.65 1.96
N VAL A 23 -25.46 -21.96 1.03
CA VAL A 23 -26.27 -20.78 1.35
C VAL A 23 -27.53 -21.25 2.04
N SER A 24 -27.72 -20.88 3.30
CA SER A 24 -28.90 -21.19 4.08
C SER A 24 -29.97 -20.11 3.91
N ASN A 25 -31.22 -20.41 4.31
CA ASN A 25 -32.28 -19.41 4.42
C ASN A 25 -32.18 -18.60 5.73
N THR A 26 -31.02 -18.54 6.36
CA THR A 26 -30.78 -17.79 7.58
C THR A 26 -30.98 -16.30 7.33
N ASP A 27 -31.69 -15.64 8.21
CA ASP A 27 -31.84 -14.19 8.19
C ASP A 27 -30.49 -13.51 8.44
N VAL A 28 -30.04 -12.73 7.46
CA VAL A 28 -28.78 -11.96 7.49
C VAL A 28 -29.02 -10.46 7.54
N ASN A 29 -30.29 -10.01 7.62
CA ASN A 29 -30.70 -8.62 7.84
C ASN A 29 -30.52 -8.24 9.32
N LYS A 30 -29.29 -8.24 9.81
CA LYS A 30 -28.99 -8.02 11.23
C LYS A 30 -28.81 -6.56 11.61
N THR A 31 -28.31 -5.75 10.70
CA THR A 31 -28.02 -4.33 10.92
C THR A 31 -29.08 -3.45 10.29
N SER A 32 -29.40 -3.68 9.01
CA SER A 32 -30.38 -2.89 8.26
C SER A 32 -31.81 -3.05 8.79
N GLN A 33 -32.12 -4.11 9.56
CA GLN A 33 -33.42 -4.28 10.22
C GLN A 33 -33.81 -3.09 11.11
N ARG A 34 -32.85 -2.31 11.59
CA ARG A 34 -33.10 -1.08 12.36
C ARG A 34 -33.91 -0.03 11.58
N ILE A 35 -33.82 -0.07 10.24
CA ILE A 35 -34.59 0.76 9.34
C ILE A 35 -35.72 -0.07 8.73
N THR A 36 -35.40 -1.25 8.18
CA THR A 36 -36.29 -2.02 7.33
C THR A 36 -37.45 -2.67 8.11
N GLN A 37 -37.26 -3.03 9.39
CA GLN A 37 -38.25 -3.77 10.19
C GLN A 37 -38.92 -2.93 11.29
N VAL A 38 -38.45 -1.70 11.54
CA VAL A 38 -39.00 -0.85 12.62
C VAL A 38 -40.11 0.03 12.08
N LYS A 39 -41.33 -0.13 12.62
CA LYS A 39 -42.56 0.59 12.16
C LYS A 39 -42.41 2.11 12.16
N SER A 40 -41.70 2.68 13.11
CA SER A 40 -41.45 4.13 13.18
C SER A 40 -40.52 4.67 12.10
N GLN A 41 -39.86 3.79 11.33
CA GLN A 41 -38.92 4.15 10.25
C GLN A 41 -39.60 4.22 8.87
N GLY A 42 -40.90 4.45 8.81
CA GLY A 42 -41.68 4.49 7.57
C GLY A 42 -41.13 5.47 6.52
N ALA A 43 -40.56 6.60 6.92
CA ALA A 43 -39.91 7.54 5.98
C ALA A 43 -38.67 6.93 5.31
N GLY A 44 -37.80 6.26 6.08
CA GLY A 44 -36.66 5.55 5.54
C GLY A 44 -37.06 4.39 4.62
N GLN A 45 -38.08 3.62 5.04
CA GLN A 45 -38.64 2.53 4.25
C GLN A 45 -39.21 3.04 2.91
N ALA A 46 -39.91 4.18 2.91
CA ALA A 46 -40.45 4.79 1.68
C ALA A 46 -39.32 5.18 0.69
N GLN A 47 -38.17 5.69 1.19
CA GLN A 47 -37.03 5.99 0.35
C GLN A 47 -36.38 4.71 -0.19
N LEU A 48 -36.29 3.64 0.60
CA LEU A 48 -35.74 2.34 0.14
C LEU A 48 -36.64 1.75 -0.97
N TYR A 49 -37.96 1.78 -0.82
CA TYR A 49 -38.90 1.31 -1.86
C TYR A 49 -38.69 2.03 -3.20
N ALA A 50 -38.30 3.31 -3.20
CA ALA A 50 -38.01 4.04 -4.43
C ALA A 50 -36.75 3.52 -5.17
N THR A 51 -35.88 2.76 -4.49
CA THR A 51 -34.65 2.19 -5.04
C THR A 51 -34.78 0.71 -5.39
N PHE A 52 -35.83 0.04 -4.93
CA PHE A 52 -35.99 -1.40 -5.08
C PHE A 52 -36.31 -1.82 -6.52
N LYS A 53 -35.73 -2.94 -6.94
CA LYS A 53 -36.18 -3.68 -8.11
C LYS A 53 -37.45 -4.50 -7.77
N PRO A 54 -38.23 -4.96 -8.77
CA PRO A 54 -39.48 -5.67 -8.53
C PRO A 54 -39.40 -6.91 -7.62
N ASN A 55 -38.24 -7.54 -7.53
CA ASN A 55 -37.99 -8.72 -6.71
C ASN A 55 -37.30 -8.41 -5.37
N GLN A 56 -37.17 -7.14 -4.99
CA GLN A 56 -36.55 -6.72 -3.75
C GLN A 56 -37.59 -6.33 -2.71
N SER A 57 -37.27 -6.56 -1.44
CA SER A 57 -38.16 -6.25 -0.30
C SER A 57 -37.36 -5.76 0.91
N LEU A 58 -38.04 -5.21 1.89
CA LEU A 58 -37.44 -4.78 3.17
C LEU A 58 -36.88 -5.94 4.01
N ASP A 59 -37.23 -7.19 3.70
CA ASP A 59 -36.71 -8.37 4.41
C ASP A 59 -35.31 -8.78 3.92
N MET A 60 -34.89 -8.27 2.77
CA MET A 60 -33.57 -8.57 2.22
C MET A 60 -32.48 -7.73 2.88
N ALA A 61 -31.37 -8.37 3.22
CA ALA A 61 -30.20 -7.68 3.76
C ALA A 61 -29.54 -6.78 2.70
N GLN A 62 -28.93 -5.69 3.17
CA GLN A 62 -28.36 -4.64 2.33
C GLN A 62 -26.83 -4.64 2.42
N VAL A 63 -26.18 -4.58 1.26
CA VAL A 63 -24.72 -4.60 1.12
C VAL A 63 -24.23 -3.32 0.47
N GLY A 64 -23.28 -2.64 1.12
CA GLY A 64 -22.58 -1.50 0.56
C GLY A 64 -21.40 -1.96 -0.32
N ILE A 65 -21.30 -1.46 -1.54
CA ILE A 65 -20.20 -1.71 -2.47
C ILE A 65 -19.52 -0.39 -2.73
N CYS A 66 -18.35 -0.18 -2.08
CA CYS A 66 -17.59 1.07 -2.18
C CYS A 66 -16.44 0.93 -3.16
N SER A 67 -16.46 1.69 -4.26
CA SER A 67 -15.28 1.81 -5.13
C SER A 67 -14.59 3.15 -4.95
N MET A 68 -13.30 3.21 -5.35
CA MET A 68 -12.54 4.45 -5.46
C MET A 68 -12.40 4.85 -6.94
N TRP A 69 -13.46 4.65 -7.70
CA TRP A 69 -13.46 4.97 -9.12
C TRP A 69 -13.10 6.43 -9.38
N LEU A 70 -12.19 6.62 -10.31
CA LEU A 70 -11.76 7.91 -10.80
C LEU A 70 -11.30 7.74 -12.27
N GLU A 71 -12.02 8.33 -13.21
CA GLU A 71 -11.79 8.15 -14.65
C GLU A 71 -10.36 8.56 -15.07
N GLY A 72 -9.83 9.65 -14.51
CA GLY A 72 -8.52 10.19 -14.82
C GLY A 72 -7.33 9.48 -14.14
N ASN A 73 -7.53 8.28 -13.55
CA ASN A 73 -6.46 7.51 -12.90
C ASN A 73 -6.47 6.07 -13.41
N PRO A 74 -5.42 5.59 -14.13
CA PRO A 74 -5.35 4.21 -14.60
C PRO A 74 -5.57 3.16 -13.52
N CYS A 75 -5.12 3.42 -12.29
CA CYS A 75 -5.34 2.51 -11.16
C CYS A 75 -6.83 2.33 -10.83
N ASN A 76 -7.67 3.30 -11.16
CA ASN A 76 -9.05 3.40 -10.67
C ASN A 76 -10.10 3.44 -11.79
N MET A 77 -9.74 3.69 -13.05
CA MET A 77 -10.69 3.98 -14.13
C MET A 77 -11.69 2.84 -14.43
N HIS A 78 -11.37 1.61 -14.09
CA HIS A 78 -12.17 0.40 -14.31
C HIS A 78 -12.97 -0.05 -13.07
N LEU A 79 -12.76 0.56 -11.90
CA LEU A 79 -13.37 0.09 -10.65
C LEU A 79 -14.88 0.20 -10.61
N ASN A 80 -15.47 1.12 -11.39
CA ASN A 80 -16.91 1.22 -11.52
C ASN A 80 -17.51 -0.03 -12.20
N ASP A 81 -16.83 -0.57 -13.20
CA ASP A 81 -17.25 -1.78 -13.90
C ASP A 81 -17.12 -3.01 -13.00
N LEU A 82 -16.00 -3.15 -12.29
CA LEU A 82 -15.84 -4.22 -11.30
C LEU A 82 -16.93 -4.15 -10.21
N SER A 83 -17.27 -2.96 -9.72
CA SER A 83 -18.32 -2.79 -8.72
C SER A 83 -19.71 -3.15 -9.26
N ALA A 84 -19.94 -3.03 -10.57
CA ALA A 84 -21.18 -3.50 -11.20
C ALA A 84 -21.27 -5.03 -11.20
N VAL A 85 -20.17 -5.71 -11.54
CA VAL A 85 -20.10 -7.18 -11.52
C VAL A 85 -20.24 -7.73 -10.09
N ILE A 86 -19.62 -7.06 -9.10
CA ILE A 86 -19.79 -7.42 -7.68
C ILE A 86 -21.28 -7.30 -7.28
N LYS A 87 -21.95 -6.22 -7.72
CA LYS A 87 -23.38 -6.04 -7.46
C LYS A 87 -24.22 -7.19 -8.03
N GLU A 88 -23.92 -7.65 -9.24
CA GLU A 88 -24.57 -8.83 -9.81
C GLU A 88 -24.38 -10.07 -8.93
N GLY A 89 -23.14 -10.36 -8.51
CA GLY A 89 -22.82 -11.47 -7.63
C GLY A 89 -23.53 -11.38 -6.27
N ILE A 90 -23.70 -10.18 -5.71
CA ILE A 90 -24.47 -9.95 -4.47
C ILE A 90 -25.97 -10.23 -4.69
N GLU A 91 -26.54 -9.73 -5.78
CA GLU A 91 -27.96 -9.90 -6.08
C GLU A 91 -28.32 -11.37 -6.37
N GLU A 92 -27.41 -12.14 -6.96
CA GLU A 92 -27.54 -13.60 -7.13
C GLU A 92 -27.63 -14.36 -5.79
N GLN A 93 -27.20 -13.75 -4.68
CA GLN A 93 -27.28 -14.32 -3.33
C GLN A 93 -28.53 -13.85 -2.55
N ASN A 94 -29.55 -13.31 -3.21
CA ASN A 94 -30.75 -12.72 -2.59
C ASN A 94 -30.43 -11.62 -1.59
N LEU A 95 -29.45 -10.76 -1.93
CA LEU A 95 -29.07 -9.56 -1.18
C LEU A 95 -29.34 -8.32 -2.04
N ILE A 96 -29.40 -7.16 -1.43
CA ILE A 96 -29.53 -5.88 -2.15
C ILE A 96 -28.15 -5.21 -2.17
N GLY A 97 -27.54 -5.05 -3.34
CA GLY A 97 -26.27 -4.34 -3.52
C GLY A 97 -26.46 -2.85 -3.79
N TYR A 98 -25.88 -1.98 -2.97
CA TYR A 98 -25.84 -0.54 -3.16
C TYR A 98 -24.42 -0.07 -3.44
N ARG A 99 -24.19 0.45 -4.66
CA ARG A 99 -22.89 1.00 -5.05
C ARG A 99 -22.77 2.46 -4.63
N PHE A 100 -21.62 2.80 -4.06
CA PHE A 100 -21.22 4.19 -3.81
C PHE A 100 -19.71 4.35 -4.03
N ASN A 101 -19.21 5.58 -4.15
CA ASN A 101 -17.80 5.85 -4.36
C ASN A 101 -17.24 6.68 -3.21
N ALA A 102 -16.03 6.31 -2.74
CA ALA A 102 -15.14 7.22 -2.05
C ALA A 102 -14.20 7.90 -3.06
N ILE A 103 -13.35 8.79 -2.57
CA ILE A 103 -12.37 9.48 -3.42
C ILE A 103 -11.24 8.53 -3.84
N GLY A 104 -10.57 8.87 -4.96
CA GLY A 104 -9.31 8.27 -5.38
C GLY A 104 -8.30 9.36 -5.70
N VAL A 105 -7.03 9.17 -5.34
CA VAL A 105 -5.92 10.04 -5.73
C VAL A 105 -4.90 9.19 -6.47
N SER A 106 -4.36 9.71 -7.57
CA SER A 106 -3.27 9.06 -8.29
C SER A 106 -1.93 9.53 -7.78
N ASP A 107 -1.23 8.66 -7.05
CA ASP A 107 0.13 8.97 -6.60
C ASP A 107 1.08 9.16 -7.78
N GLY A 108 0.92 8.39 -8.87
CA GLY A 108 1.73 8.55 -10.08
C GLY A 108 1.57 9.89 -10.78
N ILE A 109 0.34 10.45 -10.84
CA ILE A 109 0.08 11.75 -11.46
C ILE A 109 0.50 12.90 -10.54
N SER A 110 0.32 12.77 -9.23
CA SER A 110 0.62 13.83 -8.26
C SER A 110 2.09 13.86 -7.81
N ASN A 111 2.85 12.80 -8.04
CA ASN A 111 4.26 12.72 -7.64
C ASN A 111 5.10 13.85 -8.26
N GLY A 112 6.00 14.45 -7.47
CA GLY A 112 6.82 15.58 -7.90
C GLY A 112 6.06 16.91 -8.04
N THR A 113 4.81 16.97 -7.56
CA THR A 113 4.00 18.19 -7.56
C THR A 113 3.44 18.49 -6.15
N PRO A 114 2.96 19.72 -5.89
CA PRO A 114 2.27 20.04 -4.64
C PRO A 114 1.01 19.18 -4.40
N GLY A 115 0.44 18.57 -5.45
CA GLY A 115 -0.69 17.64 -5.36
C GLY A 115 -0.41 16.41 -4.51
N MET A 116 0.85 16.00 -4.39
CA MET A 116 1.26 14.85 -3.59
C MET A 116 0.95 15.01 -2.09
N ALA A 117 0.81 16.23 -1.60
CA ALA A 117 0.36 16.51 -0.23
C ALA A 117 -1.04 15.94 0.09
N TYR A 118 -1.88 15.71 -0.91
CA TYR A 118 -3.23 15.14 -0.73
C TYR A 118 -3.26 13.60 -0.72
N SER A 119 -2.15 12.94 -1.09
CA SER A 119 -2.09 11.48 -1.18
C SER A 119 -2.37 10.81 0.17
N LEU A 120 -1.55 11.03 1.21
CA LEU A 120 -1.77 10.39 2.51
C LEU A 120 -3.08 10.84 3.19
N PRO A 121 -3.48 12.11 3.19
CA PRO A 121 -4.79 12.52 3.70
C PRO A 121 -5.98 11.83 3.03
N SER A 122 -5.84 11.40 1.76
CA SER A 122 -6.90 10.66 1.08
C SER A 122 -7.20 9.30 1.71
N ARG A 123 -6.21 8.66 2.38
CA ARG A 123 -6.40 7.41 3.13
C ARG A 123 -7.47 7.59 4.22
N GLU A 124 -7.36 8.66 5.00
CA GLU A 124 -8.30 8.96 6.08
C GLU A 124 -9.69 9.30 5.53
N ILE A 125 -9.75 10.13 4.47
CA ILE A 125 -11.02 10.50 3.85
C ILE A 125 -11.74 9.28 3.27
N ILE A 126 -11.02 8.32 2.70
CA ILE A 126 -11.60 7.06 2.21
C ILE A 126 -12.17 6.26 3.39
N ALA A 127 -11.41 6.11 4.47
CA ALA A 127 -11.86 5.43 5.67
C ALA A 127 -13.11 6.07 6.25
N ASP A 128 -13.10 7.40 6.44
CA ASP A 128 -14.22 8.19 6.93
C ASP A 128 -15.46 8.09 6.02
N SER A 129 -15.25 8.05 4.70
CA SER A 129 -16.35 7.91 3.73
C SER A 129 -17.04 6.55 3.84
N ILE A 130 -16.26 5.47 3.96
CA ILE A 130 -16.79 4.10 4.12
C ILE A 130 -17.53 3.98 5.44
N GLU A 131 -16.92 4.44 6.53
CA GLU A 131 -17.51 4.43 7.86
C GLU A 131 -18.81 5.25 7.90
N THR A 132 -18.79 6.47 7.35
CA THR A 132 -19.94 7.37 7.33
C THR A 132 -21.13 6.76 6.56
N VAL A 133 -20.89 6.28 5.33
CA VAL A 133 -21.95 5.70 4.50
C VAL A 133 -22.42 4.36 5.08
N GLY A 134 -21.49 3.46 5.41
CA GLY A 134 -21.81 2.16 5.99
C GLY A 134 -22.56 2.29 7.31
N GLY A 135 -22.16 3.20 8.18
CA GLY A 135 -22.80 3.51 9.46
C GLY A 135 -24.19 4.10 9.28
N ALA A 136 -24.31 5.16 8.48
CA ALA A 136 -25.58 5.88 8.29
C ALA A 136 -26.65 5.07 7.55
N GLN A 137 -26.24 4.24 6.58
CA GLN A 137 -27.16 3.40 5.80
C GLN A 137 -27.44 2.03 6.45
N TYR A 138 -26.78 1.70 7.54
CA TYR A 138 -26.95 0.43 8.26
C TYR A 138 -26.73 -0.81 7.38
N TYR A 139 -25.77 -0.80 6.46
CA TYR A 139 -25.47 -1.97 5.63
C TYR A 139 -25.08 -3.18 6.50
N ASP A 140 -25.58 -4.37 6.15
CA ASP A 140 -25.33 -5.62 6.85
C ASP A 140 -23.94 -6.21 6.53
N GLY A 141 -23.43 -5.89 5.35
CA GLY A 141 -22.10 -6.26 4.89
C GLY A 141 -21.55 -5.25 3.91
N LEU A 142 -20.22 -5.27 3.67
CA LEU A 142 -19.56 -4.33 2.77
C LEU A 142 -18.52 -5.02 1.88
N ILE A 143 -18.40 -4.54 0.63
CA ILE A 143 -17.27 -4.84 -0.24
C ILE A 143 -16.61 -3.54 -0.65
N ALA A 144 -15.29 -3.44 -0.43
CA ALA A 144 -14.49 -2.32 -0.93
C ALA A 144 -13.71 -2.73 -2.18
N VAL A 145 -13.64 -1.81 -3.15
CA VAL A 145 -12.97 -2.04 -4.46
C VAL A 145 -11.91 -0.95 -4.67
N PRO A 146 -10.74 -1.09 -4.00
CA PRO A 146 -9.63 -0.15 -4.13
C PRO A 146 -8.73 -0.44 -5.33
N GLY A 147 -8.01 0.59 -5.81
CA GLY A 147 -7.05 0.47 -6.91
C GLY A 147 -5.66 1.03 -6.59
N CYS A 148 -5.56 2.27 -6.12
CA CYS A 148 -4.31 2.99 -5.92
C CYS A 148 -3.75 2.86 -4.48
N ASP A 149 -2.57 3.37 -4.24
CA ASP A 149 -1.73 3.21 -3.04
C ASP A 149 -2.48 3.43 -1.71
N LYS A 150 -3.20 4.56 -1.58
CA LYS A 150 -3.88 4.96 -0.34
C LYS A 150 -5.29 4.40 -0.26
N ASN A 151 -5.82 3.90 -1.40
CA ASN A 151 -7.13 3.27 -1.44
C ASN A 151 -7.15 1.96 -0.65
N MET A 152 -6.06 1.16 -0.74
CA MET A 152 -5.92 -0.11 -0.04
C MET A 152 -6.04 0.05 1.48
N PRO A 153 -5.12 0.80 2.15
CA PRO A 153 -5.21 0.98 3.59
C PRO A 153 -6.44 1.78 4.03
N GLY A 154 -6.90 2.77 3.25
CA GLY A 154 -8.11 3.53 3.56
C GLY A 154 -9.36 2.67 3.57
N SER A 155 -9.50 1.77 2.60
CA SER A 155 -10.59 0.78 2.57
C SER A 155 -10.56 -0.14 3.76
N PHE A 156 -9.39 -0.68 4.07
CA PHE A 156 -9.21 -1.58 5.21
C PHE A 156 -9.60 -0.90 6.53
N ILE A 157 -9.09 0.32 6.77
CA ILE A 157 -9.37 1.10 7.98
C ILE A 157 -10.88 1.33 8.15
N GLY A 158 -11.58 1.78 7.10
CA GLY A 158 -13.02 2.01 7.16
C GLY A 158 -13.83 0.75 7.44
N LEU A 159 -13.43 -0.40 6.85
CA LEU A 159 -14.08 -1.68 7.11
C LEU A 159 -13.80 -2.22 8.52
N ALA A 160 -12.56 -2.06 9.01
CA ALA A 160 -12.20 -2.47 10.36
C ALA A 160 -12.96 -1.67 11.44
N ARG A 161 -13.12 -0.34 11.27
CA ARG A 161 -13.90 0.51 12.17
C ARG A 161 -15.38 0.14 12.21
N LEU A 162 -15.97 -0.21 11.06
CA LEU A 162 -17.38 -0.63 11.00
C LEU A 162 -17.63 -2.00 11.60
N ASP A 163 -16.65 -2.88 11.57
CA ASP A 163 -16.68 -4.25 12.07
C ASP A 163 -17.93 -5.03 11.64
N ARG A 164 -18.18 -5.05 10.35
CA ARG A 164 -19.26 -5.82 9.70
C ARG A 164 -18.65 -6.81 8.71
N PRO A 165 -19.34 -7.93 8.40
CA PRO A 165 -18.89 -8.86 7.38
C PRO A 165 -18.44 -8.14 6.13
N SER A 166 -17.17 -8.29 5.72
CA SER A 166 -16.60 -7.50 4.64
C SER A 166 -15.48 -8.19 3.90
N ILE A 167 -15.29 -7.80 2.64
CA ILE A 167 -14.25 -8.30 1.73
C ILE A 167 -13.64 -7.11 0.99
N ILE A 168 -12.34 -7.18 0.73
CA ILE A 168 -11.64 -6.24 -0.16
C ILE A 168 -11.36 -6.96 -1.47
N VAL A 169 -11.85 -6.42 -2.57
CA VAL A 169 -11.58 -6.89 -3.94
C VAL A 169 -10.66 -5.89 -4.61
N TYR A 170 -9.40 -6.23 -4.74
CA TYR A 170 -8.42 -5.35 -5.38
C TYR A 170 -8.70 -5.17 -6.87
N GLY A 171 -8.59 -3.94 -7.38
CA GLY A 171 -8.79 -3.64 -8.81
C GLY A 171 -7.80 -4.34 -9.75
N GLY A 172 -6.71 -4.88 -9.22
CA GLY A 172 -5.70 -5.61 -9.96
C GLY A 172 -4.51 -4.77 -10.42
N THR A 173 -3.41 -5.45 -10.74
CA THR A 173 -2.20 -4.82 -11.26
C THR A 173 -2.34 -4.48 -12.74
N ILE A 174 -1.63 -3.43 -13.20
CA ILE A 174 -1.53 -3.10 -14.64
C ILE A 174 -0.66 -4.15 -15.35
N ARG A 175 -0.90 -4.37 -16.65
CA ARG A 175 0.00 -5.14 -17.51
C ARG A 175 1.31 -4.40 -17.72
N ALA A 176 2.40 -5.14 -18.01
CA ALA A 176 3.66 -4.54 -18.40
C ALA A 176 3.52 -3.75 -19.72
N GLY A 177 4.18 -2.60 -19.79
CA GLY A 177 4.28 -1.81 -21.00
C GLY A 177 5.39 -2.31 -21.92
N HIS A 178 5.29 -2.00 -23.21
CA HIS A 178 6.32 -2.34 -24.22
C HIS A 178 6.46 -1.20 -25.19
N ALA A 179 7.67 -0.68 -25.39
CA ALA A 179 7.99 0.38 -26.34
C ALA A 179 8.84 -0.17 -27.50
N ALA A 180 8.67 0.40 -28.69
CA ALA A 180 9.41 -0.03 -29.88
C ALA A 180 10.92 0.20 -29.73
N CYS A 181 11.32 1.27 -29.05
CA CYS A 181 12.73 1.56 -28.76
C CYS A 181 13.37 0.58 -27.75
N ARG A 182 12.57 -0.23 -27.02
CA ARG A 182 13.02 -1.22 -26.02
C ARG A 182 12.24 -2.54 -26.12
N PRO A 183 12.34 -3.27 -27.22
CA PRO A 183 11.46 -4.41 -27.53
C PRO A 183 11.58 -5.59 -26.55
N ASN A 184 12.69 -5.69 -25.81
CA ASN A 184 12.98 -6.79 -24.88
C ASN A 184 12.83 -6.37 -23.40
N GLU A 185 12.31 -5.17 -23.14
CA GLU A 185 12.17 -4.63 -21.78
C GLU A 185 10.69 -4.46 -21.41
N SER A 186 10.31 -4.96 -20.24
CA SER A 186 9.02 -4.67 -19.62
C SER A 186 9.07 -3.28 -18.98
N LEU A 187 8.24 -2.37 -19.46
CA LEU A 187 8.12 -1.00 -18.97
C LEU A 187 7.05 -0.89 -17.89
N ASP A 188 7.20 0.12 -17.04
CA ASP A 188 6.25 0.54 -16.04
C ASP A 188 6.36 2.05 -15.78
N ILE A 189 5.60 2.57 -14.80
CA ILE A 189 5.63 3.99 -14.44
C ILE A 189 7.03 4.47 -14.06
N ILE A 190 7.86 3.64 -13.44
CA ILE A 190 9.24 4.02 -13.07
C ILE A 190 10.12 4.15 -14.31
N SER A 191 9.91 3.34 -15.33
CA SER A 191 10.60 3.49 -16.63
C SER A 191 10.31 4.88 -17.23
N ALA A 192 9.06 5.36 -17.13
CA ALA A 192 8.69 6.71 -17.57
C ALA A 192 9.39 7.80 -16.76
N PHE A 193 9.47 7.67 -15.42
CA PHE A 193 10.22 8.62 -14.59
C PHE A 193 11.72 8.63 -14.92
N GLN A 194 12.34 7.47 -15.09
CA GLN A 194 13.76 7.33 -15.40
C GLN A 194 14.12 7.87 -16.78
N SER A 195 13.21 7.77 -17.77
CA SER A 195 13.44 8.22 -19.14
C SER A 195 13.84 9.69 -19.24
N TYR A 196 13.34 10.55 -18.34
CA TYR A 196 13.75 11.96 -18.29
C TYR A 196 15.22 12.12 -17.90
N GLY A 197 15.68 11.39 -16.89
CA GLY A 197 17.10 11.40 -16.48
C GLY A 197 18.03 10.88 -17.58
N GLU A 198 17.60 9.85 -18.31
CA GLU A 198 18.35 9.30 -19.44
C GLU A 198 18.42 10.28 -20.62
N PHE A 199 17.33 10.98 -20.90
CA PHE A 199 17.29 12.04 -21.90
C PHE A 199 18.23 13.20 -21.55
N VAL A 200 18.18 13.70 -20.31
CA VAL A 200 19.08 14.78 -19.85
C VAL A 200 20.55 14.33 -19.90
N ALA A 201 20.81 13.05 -19.64
CA ALA A 201 22.17 12.46 -19.74
C ALA A 201 22.60 12.17 -21.20
N GLY A 202 21.76 12.45 -22.19
CA GLY A 202 22.05 12.21 -23.60
C GLY A 202 22.11 10.72 -24.00
N LYS A 203 21.52 9.84 -23.20
CA LYS A 203 21.50 8.38 -23.44
C LYS A 203 20.38 7.95 -24.39
N ILE A 204 19.30 8.71 -24.44
CA ILE A 204 18.16 8.49 -25.33
C ILE A 204 17.74 9.81 -26.00
N THR A 205 17.09 9.71 -27.15
CA THR A 205 16.50 10.84 -27.87
C THR A 205 15.15 11.23 -27.26
N GLU A 206 14.64 12.41 -27.63
CA GLU A 206 13.28 12.83 -27.23
C GLU A 206 12.20 11.90 -27.81
N GLU A 207 12.39 11.38 -29.02
CA GLU A 207 11.47 10.43 -29.65
C GLU A 207 11.40 9.12 -28.86
N GLU A 208 12.54 8.55 -28.46
CA GLU A 208 12.61 7.36 -27.62
C GLU A 208 12.00 7.61 -26.24
N ARG A 209 12.24 8.79 -25.62
CA ARG A 209 11.63 9.19 -24.37
C ARG A 209 10.10 9.22 -24.47
N LEU A 210 9.56 9.82 -25.54
CA LEU A 210 8.13 9.88 -25.78
C LEU A 210 7.52 8.50 -26.05
N ASP A 211 8.25 7.61 -26.75
CA ASP A 211 7.83 6.23 -26.97
C ASP A 211 7.69 5.48 -25.63
N ILE A 212 8.68 5.60 -24.73
CA ILE A 212 8.62 5.02 -23.39
C ILE A 212 7.41 5.55 -22.62
N ILE A 213 7.20 6.87 -22.57
CA ILE A 213 6.10 7.51 -21.83
C ILE A 213 4.73 7.02 -22.32
N ARG A 214 4.53 6.93 -23.63
CA ARG A 214 3.25 6.50 -24.24
C ARG A 214 2.89 5.06 -23.92
N HIS A 215 3.89 4.20 -23.70
CA HIS A 215 3.70 2.76 -23.58
C HIS A 215 3.96 2.20 -22.16
N ALA A 216 4.45 3.02 -21.22
CA ALA A 216 4.75 2.57 -19.86
C ALA A 216 3.52 2.14 -19.05
N CYS A 217 2.34 2.72 -19.35
CA CYS A 217 1.08 2.41 -18.66
C CYS A 217 0.00 2.04 -19.69
N PRO A 218 -0.07 0.77 -20.14
CA PRO A 218 -0.84 0.38 -21.32
C PRO A 218 -2.35 0.19 -21.09
N GLY A 219 -2.91 0.53 -19.91
CA GLY A 219 -4.34 0.35 -19.63
C GLY A 219 -4.70 0.45 -18.15
N PRO A 220 -5.79 -0.20 -17.72
CA PRO A 220 -6.23 -0.16 -16.33
C PRO A 220 -5.38 -1.04 -15.42
N GLY A 221 -5.36 -0.67 -14.15
CA GLY A 221 -4.67 -1.38 -13.08
C GLY A 221 -3.66 -0.53 -12.34
N ALA A 222 -3.32 -0.95 -11.13
CA ALA A 222 -2.31 -0.30 -10.31
C ALA A 222 -0.89 -0.60 -10.82
N CYS A 223 0.07 0.27 -10.51
CA CYS A 223 1.45 0.19 -10.99
C CYS A 223 2.04 -1.22 -10.91
N GLY A 224 2.69 -1.69 -12.01
CA GLY A 224 3.06 -3.10 -12.18
C GLY A 224 4.16 -3.64 -11.26
N GLY A 225 5.06 -2.78 -10.74
CA GLY A 225 6.07 -3.22 -9.78
C GLY A 225 5.51 -3.46 -8.37
N LEU A 226 6.34 -3.98 -7.47
CA LEU A 226 5.98 -4.14 -6.07
C LEU A 226 6.14 -2.80 -5.32
N TYR A 227 5.41 -1.79 -5.82
CA TYR A 227 5.28 -0.49 -5.20
C TYR A 227 4.17 -0.53 -4.14
N THR A 228 3.72 0.63 -3.63
CA THR A 228 2.84 0.65 -2.46
C THR A 228 1.50 -0.06 -2.72
N ALA A 229 0.87 0.11 -3.88
CA ALA A 229 -0.42 -0.52 -4.17
C ALA A 229 -0.34 -2.06 -4.16
N ASN A 230 0.60 -2.66 -4.90
CA ASN A 230 0.79 -4.11 -4.93
C ASN A 230 1.33 -4.66 -3.59
N THR A 231 2.14 -3.90 -2.86
CA THR A 231 2.57 -4.29 -1.50
C THR A 231 1.37 -4.36 -0.56
N MET A 232 0.52 -3.33 -0.55
CA MET A 232 -0.63 -3.28 0.36
C MET A 232 -1.72 -4.28 -0.01
N SER A 233 -1.98 -4.52 -1.32
CA SER A 233 -2.91 -5.56 -1.74
C SER A 233 -2.43 -6.95 -1.32
N SER A 234 -1.14 -7.24 -1.49
CA SER A 234 -0.53 -8.50 -1.05
C SER A 234 -0.60 -8.67 0.47
N ALA A 235 -0.32 -7.61 1.23
CA ALA A 235 -0.45 -7.60 2.69
C ALA A 235 -1.90 -7.87 3.13
N ILE A 236 -2.89 -7.26 2.48
CA ILE A 236 -4.32 -7.47 2.78
C ILE A 236 -4.77 -8.90 2.46
N GLU A 237 -4.22 -9.52 1.41
CA GLU A 237 -4.46 -10.93 1.12
C GLU A 237 -3.84 -11.84 2.20
N ALA A 238 -2.63 -11.53 2.67
CA ALA A 238 -1.98 -12.25 3.78
C ALA A 238 -2.71 -12.04 5.13
N LEU A 239 -3.34 -10.87 5.35
CA LEU A 239 -4.21 -10.60 6.48
C LEU A 239 -5.52 -11.40 6.44
N GLY A 240 -5.87 -12.00 5.29
CA GLY A 240 -7.11 -12.76 5.11
C GLY A 240 -8.33 -11.91 4.74
N MET A 241 -8.19 -10.62 4.41
CA MET A 241 -9.31 -9.72 4.08
C MET A 241 -9.63 -9.65 2.58
N SER A 242 -8.84 -10.31 1.72
CA SER A 242 -9.07 -10.49 0.28
C SER A 242 -9.12 -11.97 -0.08
N LEU A 243 -9.81 -12.29 -1.16
CA LEU A 243 -9.81 -13.64 -1.70
C LEU A 243 -8.43 -14.03 -2.23
N PRO A 244 -8.05 -15.32 -2.21
CA PRO A 244 -6.79 -15.77 -2.80
C PRO A 244 -6.66 -15.34 -4.26
N TYR A 245 -5.47 -14.93 -4.67
CA TYR A 245 -5.12 -14.34 -5.97
C TYR A 245 -5.60 -12.91 -6.23
N SER A 246 -6.40 -12.30 -5.36
CA SER A 246 -6.92 -10.94 -5.53
C SER A 246 -5.81 -9.94 -5.84
N SER A 247 -4.72 -10.00 -5.09
CA SER A 247 -3.60 -9.05 -5.17
C SER A 247 -2.71 -9.22 -6.40
N SER A 248 -2.59 -10.42 -6.96
CA SER A 248 -1.67 -10.68 -8.08
C SER A 248 -2.35 -10.72 -9.45
N THR A 249 -3.67 -10.93 -9.50
CA THR A 249 -4.41 -11.00 -10.76
C THR A 249 -4.42 -9.63 -11.48
N PRO A 250 -3.98 -9.56 -12.75
CA PRO A 250 -4.03 -8.32 -13.51
C PRO A 250 -5.47 -7.80 -13.69
N ALA A 251 -5.62 -6.47 -13.74
CA ALA A 251 -6.92 -5.81 -13.86
C ALA A 251 -7.74 -6.23 -15.10
N THR A 252 -7.06 -6.59 -16.18
CA THR A 252 -7.69 -7.01 -17.45
C THR A 252 -7.81 -8.52 -17.60
N ASP A 253 -7.46 -9.29 -16.56
CA ASP A 253 -7.57 -10.74 -16.61
C ASP A 253 -9.04 -11.18 -16.40
N PRO A 254 -9.57 -12.13 -17.20
CA PRO A 254 -10.93 -12.63 -17.01
C PRO A 254 -11.23 -13.16 -15.60
N ASN A 255 -10.22 -13.71 -14.91
CA ASN A 255 -10.37 -14.20 -13.53
C ASN A 255 -10.71 -13.06 -12.55
N LYS A 256 -10.38 -11.79 -12.86
CA LYS A 256 -10.76 -10.65 -12.05
C LYS A 256 -12.29 -10.45 -12.02
N LEU A 257 -12.97 -10.65 -13.13
CA LEU A 257 -14.42 -10.59 -13.19
C LEU A 257 -15.07 -11.77 -12.44
N GLU A 258 -14.46 -12.95 -12.54
CA GLU A 258 -14.92 -14.12 -11.78
C GLU A 258 -14.77 -13.89 -10.27
N GLU A 259 -13.64 -13.37 -9.81
CA GLU A 259 -13.45 -12.95 -8.41
C GLU A 259 -14.55 -12.01 -7.94
N CYS A 260 -14.89 -10.99 -8.75
CA CYS A 260 -15.94 -10.03 -8.43
C CYS A 260 -17.30 -10.70 -8.18
N LYS A 261 -17.67 -11.69 -8.98
CA LYS A 261 -18.89 -12.48 -8.79
C LYS A 261 -18.83 -13.35 -7.53
N GLN A 262 -17.71 -14.04 -7.34
CA GLN A 262 -17.50 -14.92 -6.20
C GLN A 262 -17.51 -14.17 -4.86
N ALA A 263 -17.07 -12.89 -4.84
CA ALA A 263 -17.12 -12.07 -3.65
C ALA A 263 -18.54 -11.98 -3.03
N GLY A 264 -19.59 -12.04 -3.85
CA GLY A 264 -20.98 -12.10 -3.37
C GLY A 264 -21.26 -13.35 -2.56
N ILE A 265 -20.81 -14.53 -3.03
CA ILE A 265 -21.00 -15.82 -2.36
C ILE A 265 -20.26 -15.83 -1.01
N PHE A 266 -19.01 -15.40 -1.01
CA PHE A 266 -18.21 -15.37 0.22
C PHE A 266 -18.79 -14.36 1.23
N LEU A 267 -19.21 -13.17 0.78
CA LEU A 267 -19.83 -12.21 1.68
C LEU A 267 -21.13 -12.76 2.30
N ARG A 268 -21.98 -13.42 1.50
CA ARG A 268 -23.19 -14.07 2.02
C ARG A 268 -22.85 -15.08 3.12
N MET A 269 -21.85 -15.93 2.90
CA MET A 269 -21.36 -16.89 3.89
C MET A 269 -20.83 -16.19 5.15
N LEU A 270 -20.04 -15.11 5.02
CA LEU A 270 -19.57 -14.33 6.16
C LEU A 270 -20.72 -13.75 6.98
N MET A 271 -21.75 -13.23 6.32
CA MET A 271 -22.95 -12.69 6.97
C MET A 271 -23.72 -13.79 7.73
N GLU A 272 -23.88 -14.96 7.17
CA GLU A 272 -24.55 -16.11 7.81
C GLU A 272 -23.79 -16.59 9.05
N LYS A 273 -22.47 -16.74 8.93
CA LYS A 273 -21.59 -17.15 10.03
C LYS A 273 -21.30 -16.01 11.00
N ASN A 274 -21.68 -14.77 10.66
CA ASN A 274 -21.38 -13.56 11.41
C ASN A 274 -19.87 -13.34 11.60
N ILE A 275 -19.06 -13.70 10.60
CA ILE A 275 -17.62 -13.47 10.61
C ILE A 275 -17.35 -12.02 10.19
N LYS A 276 -16.62 -11.29 11.01
CA LYS A 276 -16.32 -9.87 10.88
C LYS A 276 -14.82 -9.63 10.79
N PRO A 277 -14.37 -8.43 10.44
CA PRO A 277 -12.96 -8.06 10.51
C PRO A 277 -12.30 -8.38 11.86
N SER A 278 -12.98 -8.13 12.99
CA SER A 278 -12.46 -8.45 14.33
C SER A 278 -12.22 -9.95 14.59
N ASP A 279 -12.86 -10.85 13.83
CA ASP A 279 -12.62 -12.29 13.92
C ASP A 279 -11.42 -12.74 13.07
N ILE A 280 -11.08 -11.99 12.02
CA ILE A 280 -10.01 -12.28 11.06
C ILE A 280 -8.70 -11.61 11.48
N LEU A 281 -8.80 -10.37 11.96
CA LEU A 281 -7.66 -9.52 12.26
C LEU A 281 -7.11 -9.82 13.67
N THR A 282 -5.92 -10.36 13.69
CA THR A 282 -5.19 -10.70 14.92
C THR A 282 -3.73 -10.23 14.79
N LYS A 283 -2.98 -10.20 15.87
CA LYS A 283 -1.53 -9.93 15.83
C LYS A 283 -0.84 -10.88 14.85
N ASN A 284 -1.20 -12.18 14.85
CA ASN A 284 -0.66 -13.20 13.97
C ASN A 284 -0.97 -12.93 12.49
N SER A 285 -2.18 -12.45 12.16
CA SER A 285 -2.50 -12.11 10.77
C SER A 285 -1.68 -10.88 10.28
N PHE A 286 -1.40 -9.91 11.15
CA PHE A 286 -0.50 -8.80 10.83
C PHE A 286 0.96 -9.26 10.68
N GLU A 287 1.42 -10.24 11.46
CA GLU A 287 2.73 -10.85 11.27
C GLU A 287 2.82 -11.57 9.92
N ASN A 288 1.78 -12.29 9.47
CA ASN A 288 1.71 -12.86 8.12
C ASN A 288 1.89 -11.79 7.03
N ALA A 289 1.25 -10.63 7.18
CA ALA A 289 1.39 -9.51 6.25
C ALA A 289 2.82 -8.93 6.23
N LEU A 290 3.45 -8.81 7.40
CA LEU A 290 4.84 -8.37 7.52
C LEU A 290 5.80 -9.40 6.90
N VAL A 291 5.62 -10.70 7.17
CA VAL A 291 6.41 -11.80 6.60
C VAL A 291 6.38 -11.73 5.07
N LEU A 292 5.20 -11.63 4.49
CA LEU A 292 5.04 -11.52 3.05
C LEU A 292 5.72 -10.25 2.50
N THR A 293 5.54 -9.10 3.17
CA THR A 293 6.14 -7.82 2.78
C THR A 293 7.67 -7.90 2.77
N MET A 294 8.27 -8.54 3.78
CA MET A 294 9.74 -8.72 3.85
C MET A 294 10.25 -9.69 2.79
N ALA A 295 9.59 -10.82 2.61
CA ALA A 295 9.97 -11.82 1.60
C ALA A 295 9.91 -11.29 0.17
N LEU A 296 8.92 -10.47 -0.13
CA LEU A 296 8.73 -9.87 -1.45
C LEU A 296 9.61 -8.63 -1.70
N GLY A 297 10.15 -7.97 -0.69
CA GLY A 297 10.87 -6.70 -0.86
C GLY A 297 9.93 -5.51 -1.09
N GLY A 298 8.81 -5.46 -0.38
CA GLY A 298 7.75 -4.48 -0.54
C GLY A 298 8.14 -3.03 -0.22
N SER A 299 7.21 -2.11 -0.41
CA SER A 299 7.39 -0.68 -0.16
C SER A 299 7.58 -0.38 1.34
N THR A 300 8.48 0.55 1.69
CA THR A 300 8.63 1.07 3.05
C THR A 300 7.36 1.75 3.58
N ASN A 301 6.49 2.23 2.68
CA ASN A 301 5.20 2.80 3.04
C ASN A 301 4.28 1.78 3.75
N ALA A 302 4.49 0.49 3.52
CA ALA A 302 3.75 -0.57 4.21
C ALA A 302 3.90 -0.49 5.74
N VAL A 303 5.06 -0.07 6.26
CA VAL A 303 5.27 0.09 7.71
C VAL A 303 4.26 1.08 8.29
N LEU A 304 4.17 2.27 7.70
CA LEU A 304 3.22 3.30 8.11
C LEU A 304 1.76 2.82 8.01
N HIS A 305 1.44 2.14 6.89
CA HIS A 305 0.06 1.73 6.63
C HIS A 305 -0.37 0.55 7.49
N LEU A 306 0.48 -0.45 7.70
CA LEU A 306 0.16 -1.61 8.55
C LEU A 306 -0.03 -1.18 10.01
N ILE A 307 0.78 -0.25 10.53
CA ILE A 307 0.59 0.31 11.87
C ILE A 307 -0.77 1.03 11.96
N ALA A 308 -1.12 1.87 11.00
CA ALA A 308 -2.42 2.55 10.97
C ALA A 308 -3.60 1.56 10.89
N MET A 309 -3.47 0.52 10.06
CA MET A 309 -4.47 -0.53 9.91
C MET A 309 -4.65 -1.34 11.21
N ALA A 310 -3.54 -1.69 11.87
CA ALA A 310 -3.56 -2.41 13.14
C ALA A 310 -4.25 -1.59 14.25
N ARG A 311 -3.93 -0.29 14.36
CA ARG A 311 -4.59 0.61 15.31
C ARG A 311 -6.10 0.68 15.09
N SER A 312 -6.55 0.79 13.84
CA SER A 312 -7.99 0.80 13.51
C SER A 312 -8.68 -0.54 13.80
N ALA A 313 -7.92 -1.63 13.89
CA ALA A 313 -8.39 -2.95 14.32
C ALA A 313 -8.18 -3.20 15.83
N ASN A 314 -7.77 -2.20 16.62
CA ASN A 314 -7.40 -2.31 18.03
C ASN A 314 -6.28 -3.34 18.30
N ILE A 315 -5.32 -3.45 17.39
CA ILE A 315 -4.16 -4.34 17.49
C ILE A 315 -2.91 -3.49 17.71
N ASP A 316 -2.13 -3.83 18.74
CA ASP A 316 -0.84 -3.20 19.01
C ASP A 316 0.23 -3.77 18.07
N LEU A 317 0.59 -2.98 17.07
CA LEU A 317 1.67 -3.25 16.12
C LEU A 317 2.66 -2.09 16.15
N THR A 318 3.91 -2.41 16.46
CA THR A 318 4.98 -1.43 16.69
C THR A 318 6.08 -1.50 15.61
N LEU A 319 6.95 -0.49 15.58
CA LEU A 319 8.16 -0.54 14.75
C LEU A 319 9.09 -1.70 15.14
N ASP A 320 9.12 -2.09 16.42
CA ASP A 320 9.93 -3.22 16.88
C ASP A 320 9.38 -4.57 16.41
N ASP A 321 8.06 -4.72 16.27
CA ASP A 321 7.46 -5.90 15.63
C ASP A 321 7.88 -6.00 14.15
N VAL A 322 7.87 -4.87 13.44
CA VAL A 322 8.36 -4.80 12.05
C VAL A 322 9.83 -5.23 11.97
N GLN A 323 10.66 -4.76 12.88
CA GLN A 323 12.07 -5.12 12.94
C GLN A 323 12.27 -6.60 13.27
N ALA A 324 11.51 -7.15 14.19
CA ALA A 324 11.58 -8.56 14.56
C ALA A 324 11.35 -9.47 13.35
N VAL A 325 10.30 -9.20 12.56
CA VAL A 325 10.01 -9.94 11.33
C VAL A 325 11.09 -9.70 10.27
N SER A 326 11.60 -8.47 10.15
CA SER A 326 12.70 -8.17 9.21
C SER A 326 14.00 -8.94 9.52
N ASN A 327 14.28 -9.19 10.79
CA ASN A 327 15.45 -10.00 11.19
C ASN A 327 15.27 -11.48 10.83
N LEU A 328 14.04 -11.98 10.85
CA LEU A 328 13.72 -13.39 10.65
C LEU A 328 13.60 -13.78 9.17
N VAL A 329 12.94 -12.93 8.36
CA VAL A 329 12.49 -13.30 7.03
C VAL A 329 13.44 -12.75 5.96
N PRO A 330 14.08 -13.59 5.13
CA PRO A 330 14.93 -13.14 4.06
C PRO A 330 14.14 -12.49 2.92
N MET A 331 14.79 -11.56 2.20
CA MET A 331 14.24 -11.03 0.94
C MET A 331 14.48 -12.05 -0.18
N LEU A 332 13.40 -12.50 -0.80
CA LEU A 332 13.42 -13.60 -1.78
C LEU A 332 13.06 -13.15 -3.21
N ALA A 333 12.21 -12.13 -3.36
CA ALA A 333 11.66 -11.79 -4.67
C ALA A 333 12.53 -10.83 -5.48
N ASP A 334 12.84 -11.21 -6.73
CA ASP A 334 13.56 -10.38 -7.71
C ASP A 334 12.58 -9.44 -8.45
N MET A 335 11.79 -8.69 -7.69
CA MET A 335 10.75 -7.81 -8.22
C MET A 335 11.16 -6.33 -8.22
N LYS A 336 10.68 -5.58 -9.22
CA LYS A 336 10.82 -4.11 -9.23
C LYS A 336 10.21 -3.49 -7.96
N PRO A 337 10.85 -2.46 -7.37
CA PRO A 337 11.95 -1.68 -7.93
C PRO A 337 13.35 -2.28 -7.72
N SER A 338 13.55 -3.18 -6.78
CA SER A 338 14.89 -3.70 -6.42
C SER A 338 15.40 -4.79 -7.39
N GLY A 339 14.49 -5.46 -8.08
CA GLY A 339 14.72 -6.49 -9.08
C GLY A 339 14.17 -6.11 -10.45
N LYS A 340 13.86 -7.12 -11.28
CA LYS A 340 13.51 -6.94 -12.70
C LYS A 340 12.08 -7.32 -13.06
N TYR A 341 11.40 -8.16 -12.26
CA TYR A 341 10.07 -8.68 -12.58
C TYR A 341 8.96 -7.76 -12.03
N VAL A 342 7.78 -7.84 -12.65
CA VAL A 342 6.57 -7.12 -12.24
C VAL A 342 5.53 -8.10 -11.65
N MET A 343 4.44 -7.58 -11.08
CA MET A 343 3.41 -8.40 -10.42
C MET A 343 2.72 -9.37 -11.39
N GLU A 344 2.56 -8.99 -12.65
CA GLU A 344 2.04 -9.86 -13.69
C GLU A 344 2.91 -11.11 -13.89
N ASP A 345 4.22 -10.98 -13.80
CA ASP A 345 5.14 -12.12 -13.89
C ASP A 345 4.98 -13.05 -12.69
N LEU A 346 4.85 -12.48 -11.48
CA LEU A 346 4.58 -13.27 -10.28
C LEU A 346 3.25 -14.01 -10.36
N HIS A 347 2.20 -13.37 -10.90
CA HIS A 347 0.91 -14.02 -11.14
C HIS A 347 1.05 -15.28 -12.00
N ARG A 348 1.85 -15.21 -13.06
CA ARG A 348 2.07 -16.34 -13.99
C ARG A 348 2.73 -17.55 -13.36
N VAL A 349 3.51 -17.38 -12.30
CA VAL A 349 4.25 -18.47 -11.62
C VAL A 349 3.58 -18.95 -10.33
N GLY A 350 2.31 -18.57 -10.10
CA GLY A 350 1.51 -19.04 -8.97
C GLY A 350 0.93 -17.92 -8.09
N GLY A 351 1.34 -16.67 -8.29
CA GLY A 351 0.81 -15.50 -7.58
C GLY A 351 1.12 -15.49 -6.09
N ILE A 352 0.45 -14.59 -5.37
CA ILE A 352 0.64 -14.42 -3.92
C ILE A 352 0.27 -15.66 -3.11
N PRO A 353 -0.80 -16.43 -3.43
CA PRO A 353 -1.09 -17.65 -2.67
C PRO A 353 0.03 -18.69 -2.72
N ALA A 354 0.70 -18.86 -3.87
CA ALA A 354 1.82 -19.77 -3.98
C ALA A 354 3.06 -19.31 -3.19
N VAL A 355 3.27 -17.98 -3.10
CA VAL A 355 4.31 -17.41 -2.23
C VAL A 355 3.98 -17.66 -0.75
N LEU A 356 2.75 -17.39 -0.33
CA LEU A 356 2.29 -17.65 1.05
C LEU A 356 2.43 -19.14 1.40
N LYS A 357 2.08 -20.03 0.48
CA LYS A 357 2.28 -21.48 0.66
C LYS A 357 3.76 -21.81 0.87
N TYR A 358 4.64 -21.28 0.02
CA TYR A 358 6.08 -21.46 0.17
C TYR A 358 6.60 -20.96 1.52
N LEU A 359 6.13 -19.80 1.99
CA LEU A 359 6.51 -19.23 3.29
C LEU A 359 5.94 -20.04 4.46
N SER A 360 4.73 -20.60 4.31
CA SER A 360 4.12 -21.52 5.29
C SER A 360 4.93 -22.80 5.43
N GLU A 361 5.44 -23.37 4.34
CA GLU A 361 6.34 -24.54 4.34
C GLU A 361 7.68 -24.26 5.05
N GLN A 362 8.06 -22.97 5.19
CA GLN A 362 9.23 -22.56 5.99
C GLN A 362 8.88 -22.32 7.47
N GLY A 363 7.61 -22.43 7.87
CA GLY A 363 7.15 -22.19 9.23
C GLY A 363 7.04 -20.72 9.60
N TRP A 364 6.92 -19.81 8.64
CA TRP A 364 6.84 -18.36 8.89
C TRP A 364 5.41 -17.80 8.85
N ILE A 365 4.42 -18.58 8.41
CA ILE A 365 3.02 -18.17 8.31
C ILE A 365 2.21 -18.79 9.44
N HIS A 366 1.43 -18.00 10.13
CA HIS A 366 0.42 -18.42 11.08
C HIS A 366 -0.79 -18.96 10.32
N GLY A 367 -0.77 -20.27 10.09
CA GLY A 367 -1.77 -20.96 9.26
C GLY A 367 -3.16 -21.03 9.88
N GLU A 368 -3.27 -20.89 11.21
CA GLU A 368 -4.52 -20.91 11.96
C GLU A 368 -5.39 -19.65 11.79
N CYS A 369 -4.83 -18.55 11.27
CA CYS A 369 -5.56 -17.29 11.09
C CYS A 369 -6.77 -17.49 10.16
N LEU A 370 -7.95 -17.05 10.62
CA LEU A 370 -9.17 -17.06 9.83
C LEU A 370 -9.08 -16.07 8.67
N THR A 371 -9.80 -16.36 7.57
CA THR A 371 -9.83 -15.48 6.41
C THR A 371 -11.25 -15.21 5.93
N CYS A 372 -11.42 -14.26 5.03
CA CYS A 372 -12.70 -13.91 4.41
C CYS A 372 -13.31 -15.03 3.55
N THR A 373 -12.60 -16.14 3.32
CA THR A 373 -13.18 -17.35 2.72
C THR A 373 -13.94 -18.20 3.75
N GLY A 374 -13.90 -17.86 5.04
CA GLY A 374 -14.44 -18.64 6.14
C GLY A 374 -13.64 -19.89 6.47
N LEU A 375 -12.45 -20.01 5.90
CA LEU A 375 -11.42 -21.03 6.13
C LEU A 375 -10.21 -20.36 6.79
N THR A 376 -9.36 -21.17 7.42
CA THR A 376 -8.06 -20.70 7.90
C THR A 376 -7.10 -20.44 6.73
N MET A 377 -6.03 -19.71 7.00
CA MET A 377 -4.97 -19.47 6.02
C MET A 377 -4.40 -20.79 5.50
N GLN A 378 -4.09 -21.76 6.39
CA GLN A 378 -3.55 -23.06 5.98
C GLN A 378 -4.53 -23.84 5.10
N GLU A 379 -5.82 -23.89 5.45
CA GLU A 379 -6.84 -24.56 4.64
C GLU A 379 -6.97 -23.96 3.24
N ASN A 380 -6.76 -22.64 3.08
CA ASN A 380 -6.69 -22.00 1.77
C ASN A 380 -5.42 -22.42 1.02
N LEU A 381 -4.25 -22.39 1.68
CA LEU A 381 -2.96 -22.72 1.07
C LEU A 381 -2.87 -24.19 0.63
N ASP A 382 -3.55 -25.10 1.33
CA ASP A 382 -3.63 -26.52 0.95
C ASP A 382 -4.34 -26.73 -0.39
N ARG A 383 -5.19 -25.77 -0.81
CA ARG A 383 -6.01 -25.84 -2.02
C ARG A 383 -5.36 -25.19 -3.25
N VAL A 384 -4.25 -24.47 -3.06
CA VAL A 384 -3.56 -23.80 -4.16
C VAL A 384 -2.30 -24.57 -4.56
N PRO A 385 -1.91 -24.53 -5.85
CA PRO A 385 -0.64 -25.08 -6.29
C PRO A 385 0.53 -24.30 -5.64
N GLY A 386 1.69 -24.94 -5.56
CA GLY A 386 2.93 -24.23 -5.20
C GLY A 386 3.43 -23.34 -6.35
N LEU A 387 4.55 -22.69 -6.11
CA LEU A 387 5.27 -21.93 -7.15
C LEU A 387 5.71 -22.88 -8.29
N ASP A 388 5.69 -22.39 -9.52
CA ASP A 388 6.19 -23.14 -10.67
C ASP A 388 7.65 -23.56 -10.45
N ALA A 389 7.98 -24.80 -10.78
CA ALA A 389 9.30 -25.39 -10.48
C ALA A 389 10.47 -24.65 -11.13
N ASP A 390 10.27 -24.13 -12.35
CA ASP A 390 11.32 -23.47 -13.14
C ASP A 390 11.33 -21.94 -13.00
N GLN A 391 10.50 -21.39 -12.11
CA GLN A 391 10.40 -19.95 -11.91
C GLN A 391 11.71 -19.35 -11.34
N GLN A 392 11.98 -18.08 -11.69
CA GLN A 392 13.20 -17.37 -11.29
C GLN A 392 12.91 -16.12 -10.42
N ILE A 393 11.64 -15.84 -10.11
CA ILE A 393 11.20 -14.62 -9.44
C ILE A 393 11.42 -14.72 -7.94
N ILE A 394 10.97 -15.82 -7.33
CA ILE A 394 11.13 -16.10 -5.91
C ILE A 394 12.35 -17.01 -5.72
N LYS A 395 13.37 -16.50 -5.08
CA LYS A 395 14.59 -17.25 -4.77
C LYS A 395 14.37 -18.23 -3.63
N SER A 396 15.15 -19.30 -3.63
CA SER A 396 15.15 -20.24 -2.52
C SER A 396 15.63 -19.58 -1.23
N VAL A 397 15.08 -19.97 -0.09
CA VAL A 397 15.55 -19.56 1.24
C VAL A 397 17.02 -19.93 1.48
N LYS A 398 17.56 -20.90 0.75
CA LYS A 398 18.99 -21.26 0.80
C LYS A 398 19.89 -20.30 0.04
N THR A 399 19.34 -19.57 -0.93
CA THR A 399 20.05 -18.61 -1.79
C THR A 399 19.24 -17.32 -1.95
N PRO A 400 18.90 -16.63 -0.84
CA PRO A 400 18.07 -15.45 -0.87
C PRO A 400 18.80 -14.28 -1.54
N ILE A 401 18.05 -13.26 -1.98
CA ILE A 401 18.61 -11.99 -2.44
C ILE A 401 19.33 -11.28 -1.29
N LYS A 402 18.73 -11.31 -0.09
CA LYS A 402 19.31 -10.82 1.16
C LYS A 402 18.89 -11.74 2.30
N ALA A 403 19.79 -12.06 3.20
CA ALA A 403 19.56 -13.01 4.30
C ALA A 403 18.55 -12.54 5.35
N THR A 404 18.20 -11.25 5.37
CA THR A 404 17.18 -10.63 6.23
C THR A 404 16.26 -9.77 5.38
N GLY A 405 15.18 -9.26 5.97
CA GLY A 405 14.30 -8.30 5.32
C GLY A 405 15.04 -7.03 4.88
N HIS A 406 14.46 -6.34 3.92
CA HIS A 406 15.03 -5.12 3.34
C HIS A 406 14.68 -3.85 4.11
N ILE A 407 13.72 -3.90 5.01
CA ILE A 407 13.32 -2.80 5.89
C ILE A 407 14.08 -2.90 7.20
N GLN A 408 14.70 -1.78 7.62
CA GLN A 408 15.40 -1.68 8.90
C GLN A 408 14.86 -0.46 9.67
N ILE A 409 14.56 -0.66 10.93
CA ILE A 409 14.14 0.40 11.84
C ILE A 409 15.38 0.94 12.53
N LEU A 410 15.64 2.25 12.37
CA LEU A 410 16.79 2.92 12.98
C LEU A 410 16.30 3.90 14.04
N TYR A 411 16.94 3.85 15.20
CA TYR A 411 16.73 4.77 16.32
C TYR A 411 17.93 5.71 16.47
N GLY A 412 18.07 6.37 17.62
CA GLY A 412 19.19 7.23 17.94
C GLY A 412 18.80 8.67 18.23
N ASN A 413 19.81 9.53 18.47
CA ASN A 413 19.54 10.91 18.85
C ASN A 413 18.89 11.73 17.73
N LEU A 414 18.95 11.26 16.48
CA LEU A 414 18.31 11.90 15.34
C LEU A 414 16.88 11.40 15.10
N ALA A 415 16.56 10.19 15.54
CA ALA A 415 15.25 9.56 15.38
C ALA A 415 14.84 8.81 16.66
N PRO A 416 14.57 9.51 17.77
CA PRO A 416 14.27 8.85 19.06
C PRO A 416 12.97 8.04 19.05
N GLU A 417 12.01 8.37 18.19
CA GLU A 417 10.77 7.60 17.98
C GLU A 417 10.88 6.63 16.79
N GLY A 418 12.05 6.51 16.17
CA GLY A 418 12.34 5.62 15.06
C GLY A 418 12.30 6.27 13.68
N SER A 419 12.82 5.54 12.72
CA SER A 419 12.83 5.86 11.29
C SER A 419 12.86 4.56 10.47
N VAL A 420 12.54 4.64 9.18
CA VAL A 420 12.45 3.47 8.30
C VAL A 420 13.49 3.58 7.20
N ALA A 421 14.44 2.67 7.18
CA ALA A 421 15.47 2.55 6.16
C ALA A 421 15.16 1.42 5.19
N LYS A 422 15.44 1.64 3.89
CA LYS A 422 15.41 0.60 2.85
C LYS A 422 16.84 0.12 2.59
N ILE A 423 17.16 -1.08 3.01
CA ILE A 423 18.50 -1.69 2.90
C ILE A 423 18.39 -2.99 2.11
N THR A 424 18.61 -2.92 0.81
CA THR A 424 18.52 -4.10 -0.08
C THR A 424 19.85 -4.87 -0.18
N GLY A 425 20.94 -4.33 0.40
CA GLY A 425 22.28 -4.90 0.38
C GLY A 425 23.19 -4.33 -0.72
N LYS A 426 22.68 -3.45 -1.57
CA LYS A 426 23.43 -2.80 -2.66
C LYS A 426 24.03 -1.46 -2.24
N GLU A 427 23.49 -0.85 -1.17
CA GLU A 427 23.76 0.50 -0.68
C GLU A 427 24.88 0.54 0.37
N GLY A 428 25.21 -0.61 0.96
CA GLY A 428 26.04 -0.72 2.17
C GLY A 428 25.18 -0.75 3.44
N LEU A 429 25.87 -0.91 4.59
CA LEU A 429 25.22 -1.04 5.90
C LEU A 429 25.60 0.12 6.85
N HIS A 430 26.62 0.90 6.50
CA HIS A 430 27.14 2.02 7.28
C HIS A 430 27.34 3.23 6.38
N PHE A 431 27.00 4.39 6.89
CA PHE A 431 27.31 5.66 6.24
C PHE A 431 27.64 6.73 7.27
N THR A 432 28.78 7.39 7.10
CA THR A 432 29.14 8.57 7.91
C THR A 432 29.47 9.71 6.97
N GLY A 433 28.86 10.85 7.18
CA GLY A 433 29.07 11.98 6.31
C GLY A 433 28.67 13.32 6.89
N THR A 434 28.97 14.37 6.13
CA THR A 434 28.64 15.75 6.49
C THR A 434 27.19 16.06 6.09
N ALA A 435 26.42 16.58 7.05
CA ALA A 435 25.04 17.00 6.81
C ALA A 435 24.96 18.14 5.80
N CYS A 436 24.03 17.99 4.85
CA CYS A 436 23.61 18.99 3.88
C CYS A 436 22.10 19.13 3.97
N CYS A 437 21.60 20.18 4.65
CA CYS A 437 20.20 20.33 5.04
C CYS A 437 19.42 21.17 4.04
N PHE A 438 18.21 20.72 3.73
CA PHE A 438 17.23 21.38 2.86
C PHE A 438 15.86 21.37 3.55
N ASP A 439 15.14 22.48 3.47
CA ASP A 439 13.84 22.62 4.12
C ASP A 439 12.65 22.30 3.18
N SER A 440 12.98 21.80 1.98
CA SER A 440 12.01 21.25 1.02
C SER A 440 12.69 20.38 -0.04
N GLU A 441 11.89 19.54 -0.73
CA GLU A 441 12.29 18.79 -1.91
C GLU A 441 12.81 19.72 -3.02
N GLU A 442 12.14 20.85 -3.23
CA GLU A 442 12.44 21.83 -4.28
C GLU A 442 13.80 22.50 -4.07
N GLU A 443 14.18 22.79 -2.82
CA GLU A 443 15.52 23.32 -2.49
C GLU A 443 16.63 22.33 -2.82
N LEU A 444 16.44 21.06 -2.48
CA LEU A 444 17.40 20.01 -2.83
C LEU A 444 17.55 19.89 -4.35
N LEU A 445 16.46 19.83 -5.11
CA LEU A 445 16.51 19.69 -6.56
C LEU A 445 17.30 20.84 -7.21
N LYS A 446 17.09 22.08 -6.76
CA LYS A 446 17.87 23.25 -7.22
C LYS A 446 19.37 23.13 -6.92
N SER A 447 19.71 22.56 -5.76
CA SER A 447 21.12 22.37 -5.38
C SER A 447 21.78 21.24 -6.21
N ILE A 448 21.03 20.20 -6.58
CA ILE A 448 21.52 19.15 -7.48
C ILE A 448 21.77 19.72 -8.89
N GLU A 449 20.86 20.53 -9.43
CA GLU A 449 21.01 21.20 -10.73
C GLU A 449 22.29 22.07 -10.77
N LYS A 450 22.59 22.78 -9.66
CA LYS A 450 23.80 23.59 -9.51
C LYS A 450 25.07 22.77 -9.22
N LYS A 451 24.96 21.45 -9.08
CA LYS A 451 26.07 20.52 -8.76
C LYS A 451 26.75 20.86 -7.41
N GLU A 452 26.00 21.33 -6.44
CA GLU A 452 26.49 21.71 -5.11
C GLU A 452 26.66 20.50 -4.16
N ILE A 453 25.99 19.37 -4.46
CA ILE A 453 26.06 18.15 -3.65
C ILE A 453 27.40 17.46 -3.80
N LYS A 454 28.09 17.23 -2.69
CA LYS A 454 29.41 16.60 -2.65
C LYS A 454 29.29 15.12 -2.28
N LYS A 455 30.24 14.31 -2.76
CA LYS A 455 30.41 12.93 -2.28
C LYS A 455 30.67 12.92 -0.78
N GLY A 456 30.13 11.92 -0.08
CA GLY A 456 30.20 11.80 1.38
C GLY A 456 29.20 12.68 2.12
N SER A 457 28.25 13.33 1.45
CA SER A 457 27.19 14.09 2.12
C SER A 457 26.08 13.20 2.65
N VAL A 458 25.55 13.54 3.82
CA VAL A 458 24.23 13.11 4.28
C VAL A 458 23.23 14.23 3.98
N ILE A 459 22.41 14.01 2.98
CA ILE A 459 21.37 14.93 2.56
C ILE A 459 20.20 14.81 3.52
N ILE A 460 19.80 15.91 4.17
CA ILE A 460 18.70 15.94 5.13
C ILE A 460 17.58 16.85 4.57
N ILE A 461 16.43 16.24 4.25
CA ILE A 461 15.24 16.93 3.76
C ILE A 461 14.26 17.04 4.92
N ARG A 462 13.94 18.27 5.36
CA ARG A 462 13.14 18.57 6.55
C ARG A 462 11.81 19.19 6.17
N TYR A 463 10.89 19.20 7.15
CA TYR A 463 9.54 19.78 7.00
C TYR A 463 8.74 19.17 5.85
N GLU A 464 8.97 17.89 5.59
CA GLU A 464 8.20 17.05 4.66
C GLU A 464 7.41 15.95 5.40
N GLY A 465 7.39 16.02 6.74
CA GLY A 465 6.64 15.11 7.62
C GLY A 465 5.12 15.32 7.61
N PRO A 466 4.40 14.59 8.47
CA PRO A 466 2.93 14.61 8.52
C PRO A 466 2.32 16.01 8.64
N LYS A 467 2.88 16.86 9.49
CA LYS A 467 2.41 18.24 9.74
C LYS A 467 3.17 19.28 8.90
N GLY A 468 4.48 19.12 8.80
CA GLY A 468 5.34 20.09 8.10
C GLY A 468 5.21 20.05 6.59
N GLY A 469 5.07 18.86 6.01
CA GLY A 469 5.03 18.63 4.61
C GLY A 469 3.68 18.71 3.90
N PRO A 470 2.54 19.29 4.42
CA PRO A 470 1.60 18.46 5.14
C PRO A 470 1.19 17.25 4.29
N GLY A 471 0.77 16.15 4.95
CA GLY A 471 0.43 14.91 4.25
C GLY A 471 1.63 14.03 3.94
N MET A 472 2.82 14.35 4.47
CA MET A 472 4.01 13.51 4.40
C MET A 472 4.28 13.02 2.96
N LYS A 473 4.55 13.96 2.05
CA LYS A 473 4.71 13.70 0.60
C LYS A 473 5.67 12.53 0.32
N GLU A 474 5.33 11.71 -0.66
CA GLU A 474 6.27 10.72 -1.20
C GLU A 474 7.18 11.37 -2.24
N MET A 475 8.48 11.36 -1.98
CA MET A 475 9.47 11.95 -2.85
C MET A 475 10.13 10.86 -3.72
N LEU A 476 10.13 11.05 -5.03
CA LEU A 476 10.83 10.22 -6.01
C LEU A 476 11.90 11.02 -6.75
N ASN A 477 11.61 12.27 -7.09
CA ASN A 477 12.52 13.13 -7.84
C ASN A 477 13.90 13.30 -7.20
N PRO A 478 14.04 13.51 -5.86
CA PRO A 478 15.34 13.62 -5.22
C PRO A 478 16.22 12.39 -5.43
N THR A 479 15.66 11.20 -5.23
CA THR A 479 16.40 9.95 -5.40
C THR A 479 16.77 9.72 -6.85
N SER A 480 15.87 10.00 -7.78
CA SER A 480 16.13 9.89 -9.22
C SER A 480 17.18 10.89 -9.69
N ALA A 481 17.14 12.13 -9.21
CA ALA A 481 18.11 13.17 -9.56
C ALA A 481 19.52 12.83 -9.02
N ILE A 482 19.64 12.34 -7.78
CA ILE A 482 20.91 11.88 -7.19
C ILE A 482 21.47 10.69 -7.97
N MET A 483 20.62 9.73 -8.38
CA MET A 483 21.07 8.60 -9.23
C MET A 483 21.52 9.10 -10.61
N GLY A 484 20.77 10.02 -11.22
CA GLY A 484 21.13 10.65 -12.50
C GLY A 484 22.44 11.43 -12.45
N ALA A 485 22.72 12.10 -11.33
CA ALA A 485 23.98 12.81 -11.09
C ALA A 485 25.18 11.86 -10.82
N GLY A 486 24.96 10.54 -10.75
CA GLY A 486 26.02 9.55 -10.47
C GLY A 486 26.46 9.49 -9.01
N LEU A 487 25.68 10.10 -8.08
CA LEU A 487 25.99 10.19 -6.65
C LEU A 487 25.29 9.11 -5.80
N GLY A 488 24.50 8.23 -6.39
CA GLY A 488 23.65 7.29 -5.67
C GLY A 488 24.35 6.34 -4.69
N LYS A 489 25.66 6.10 -4.86
CA LYS A 489 26.48 5.31 -3.94
C LYS A 489 27.34 6.17 -3.00
N ASP A 490 27.40 7.46 -3.23
CA ASP A 490 28.32 8.39 -2.57
C ASP A 490 27.63 9.28 -1.54
N VAL A 491 26.30 9.21 -1.44
CA VAL A 491 25.51 10.00 -0.48
C VAL A 491 24.44 9.16 0.21
N ALA A 492 24.04 9.55 1.41
CA ALA A 492 22.85 9.06 2.08
C ALA A 492 21.78 10.17 2.09
N MET A 493 20.49 9.78 2.12
CA MET A 493 19.36 10.71 2.19
C MET A 493 18.46 10.38 3.37
N VAL A 494 18.15 11.39 4.16
CA VAL A 494 17.36 11.30 5.41
C VAL A 494 16.21 12.31 5.35
N THR A 495 15.00 11.91 5.73
CA THR A 495 13.84 12.80 5.72
C THR A 495 12.82 12.44 6.80
N ASP A 496 12.11 13.44 7.31
CA ASP A 496 10.89 13.26 8.10
C ASP A 496 9.64 12.99 7.23
N GLY A 497 9.78 13.13 5.90
CA GLY A 497 8.82 12.71 4.90
C GLY A 497 8.95 11.24 4.51
N ARG A 498 8.54 10.90 3.28
CA ARG A 498 8.62 9.55 2.71
C ARG A 498 9.36 9.55 1.39
N PHE A 499 10.05 8.45 1.12
CA PHE A 499 10.50 8.15 -0.23
C PHE A 499 9.50 7.21 -0.92
N SER A 500 9.29 7.42 -2.23
CA SER A 500 8.45 6.55 -3.04
C SER A 500 8.95 5.11 -3.05
N GLY A 501 8.05 4.15 -3.20
CA GLY A 501 8.39 2.74 -3.34
C GLY A 501 9.39 2.44 -4.46
N GLY A 502 9.46 3.31 -5.49
CA GLY A 502 10.42 3.23 -6.61
C GLY A 502 11.80 3.81 -6.33
N SER A 503 12.07 4.36 -5.13
CA SER A 503 13.33 5.01 -4.79
C SER A 503 14.48 4.02 -4.58
N HIS A 504 15.70 4.46 -4.92
CA HIS A 504 16.95 3.73 -4.77
C HIS A 504 17.99 4.54 -4.01
N GLY A 505 19.01 3.87 -3.45
CA GLY A 505 20.12 4.45 -2.70
C GLY A 505 19.98 4.23 -1.20
N PHE A 506 20.94 4.77 -0.42
CA PHE A 506 20.91 4.71 1.04
C PHE A 506 19.90 5.74 1.56
N ILE A 507 18.65 5.30 1.72
CA ILE A 507 17.50 6.18 2.02
C ILE A 507 16.85 5.82 3.34
N ILE A 508 16.61 6.84 4.19
CA ILE A 508 15.92 6.74 5.48
C ILE A 508 14.81 7.78 5.50
N GLY A 509 13.56 7.30 5.59
CA GLY A 509 12.38 8.14 5.76
C GLY A 509 11.71 7.95 7.10
N HIS A 510 10.55 8.60 7.28
CA HIS A 510 9.71 8.51 8.47
C HIS A 510 10.43 8.89 9.76
N VAL A 511 11.46 9.78 9.67
CA VAL A 511 12.20 10.20 10.87
C VAL A 511 11.25 10.86 11.86
N SER A 512 11.17 10.28 13.04
CA SER A 512 10.23 10.71 14.08
C SER A 512 10.97 11.04 15.38
N PRO A 513 10.57 12.16 16.05
CA PRO A 513 9.57 13.17 15.67
C PRO A 513 9.98 13.99 14.46
N GLU A 514 9.00 14.48 13.66
CA GLU A 514 9.24 15.32 12.49
C GLU A 514 9.78 16.72 12.85
N ALA A 515 10.39 17.40 11.89
CA ALA A 515 11.00 18.74 12.08
C ALA A 515 9.97 19.79 12.51
N GLN A 516 8.75 19.78 11.99
CA GLN A 516 7.72 20.78 12.30
C GLN A 516 7.34 20.85 13.78
N VAL A 517 7.43 19.73 14.49
CA VAL A 517 7.16 19.66 15.93
C VAL A 517 8.41 19.80 16.80
N GLY A 518 9.54 20.18 16.22
CA GLY A 518 10.81 20.33 16.92
C GLY A 518 11.58 19.03 17.15
N GLY A 519 11.33 18.00 16.33
CA GLY A 519 12.13 16.79 16.33
C GLY A 519 13.61 17.08 16.08
N PRO A 520 14.53 16.20 16.52
CA PRO A 520 15.98 16.42 16.39
C PRO A 520 16.45 16.72 14.97
N ILE A 521 15.77 16.17 13.95
CA ILE A 521 16.07 16.43 12.54
C ILE A 521 16.01 17.94 12.19
N ALA A 522 15.15 18.73 12.86
CA ALA A 522 15.08 20.18 12.70
C ALA A 522 16.32 20.91 13.20
N LEU A 523 17.06 20.28 14.12
CA LEU A 523 18.18 20.91 14.83
C LEU A 523 19.53 20.65 14.15
N VAL A 524 19.58 19.79 13.14
CA VAL A 524 20.80 19.51 12.37
C VAL A 524 21.16 20.75 11.53
N ARG A 525 22.46 21.07 11.49
CA ARG A 525 23.00 22.18 10.72
C ARG A 525 23.94 21.68 9.62
N ASN A 526 24.08 22.45 8.56
CA ASN A 526 25.07 22.15 7.53
C ASN A 526 26.46 22.05 8.16
N GLY A 527 27.19 20.97 7.84
CA GLY A 527 28.51 20.71 8.39
C GLY A 527 28.53 19.77 9.59
N ASP A 528 27.39 19.49 10.24
CA ASP A 528 27.34 18.47 11.30
C ASP A 528 27.70 17.09 10.73
N ILE A 529 28.30 16.24 11.54
CA ILE A 529 28.57 14.86 11.15
C ILE A 529 27.42 13.97 11.55
N VAL A 530 26.89 13.24 10.59
CA VAL A 530 25.83 12.22 10.81
C VAL A 530 26.38 10.84 10.56
N GLU A 531 26.14 9.94 11.51
CA GLU A 531 26.51 8.55 11.44
C GLU A 531 25.25 7.66 11.39
N ILE A 532 25.20 6.77 10.40
CA ILE A 532 24.11 5.84 10.16
C ILE A 532 24.69 4.42 10.16
N ASN A 533 24.11 3.55 10.97
CA ASN A 533 24.53 2.15 11.08
C ASN A 533 23.29 1.25 11.05
N ALA A 534 23.10 0.56 9.92
CA ALA A 534 21.96 -0.34 9.72
C ALA A 534 22.13 -1.69 10.44
N VAL A 535 23.36 -2.06 10.84
CA VAL A 535 23.61 -3.30 11.61
C VAL A 535 23.24 -3.10 13.07
N GLU A 536 23.74 -2.02 13.67
CA GLU A 536 23.46 -1.65 15.08
C GLU A 536 22.15 -0.85 15.22
N ARG A 537 21.53 -0.51 14.07
CA ARG A 537 20.22 0.14 13.97
C ARG A 537 20.17 1.50 14.65
N PHE A 538 21.14 2.35 14.36
CA PHE A 538 21.11 3.72 14.85
C PHE A 538 21.40 4.75 13.77
N MET A 539 20.90 5.97 14.03
CA MET A 539 21.20 7.18 13.27
C MET A 539 21.44 8.34 14.24
N ASN A 540 22.66 8.86 14.27
CA ASN A 540 23.09 9.88 15.21
C ASN A 540 23.73 11.08 14.53
N VAL A 541 23.45 12.27 15.03
CA VAL A 541 24.25 13.45 14.77
C VAL A 541 25.31 13.58 15.86
N LYS A 542 26.56 13.80 15.47
CA LYS A 542 27.72 13.90 16.37
C LYS A 542 27.88 15.33 16.92
N ILE A 543 26.97 15.71 17.79
CA ILE A 543 27.03 16.95 18.59
C ILE A 543 26.82 16.59 20.06
N SER A 544 27.26 17.46 20.97
CA SER A 544 27.06 17.21 22.39
C SER A 544 25.59 17.45 22.81
N ASP A 545 25.19 16.88 23.94
CA ASP A 545 23.84 17.05 24.49
C ASP A 545 23.57 18.52 24.85
N GLU A 546 24.62 19.26 25.27
CA GLU A 546 24.54 20.69 25.55
C GLU A 546 24.24 21.49 24.28
N GLU A 547 24.95 21.17 23.17
CA GLU A 547 24.69 21.82 21.88
C GLU A 547 23.30 21.47 21.34
N MET A 548 22.87 20.20 21.47
CA MET A 548 21.52 19.78 21.09
C MET A 548 20.46 20.54 21.90
N SER A 549 20.65 20.66 23.21
CA SER A 549 19.76 21.38 24.11
C SER A 549 19.71 22.86 23.80
N LYS A 550 20.85 23.49 23.50
CA LYS A 550 20.94 24.88 23.06
C LYS A 550 20.16 25.09 21.77
N ARG A 551 20.40 24.28 20.73
CA ARG A 551 19.68 24.37 19.46
C ARG A 551 18.18 24.17 19.64
N ARG A 552 17.75 23.30 20.55
CA ARG A 552 16.35 23.09 20.89
C ARG A 552 15.73 24.33 21.53
N SER A 553 16.45 25.04 22.39
CA SER A 553 15.97 26.29 22.99
C SER A 553 15.86 27.45 22.01
N GLU A 554 16.66 27.44 20.94
CA GLU A 554 16.65 28.42 19.87
C GLU A 554 15.61 28.10 18.77
N PHE A 555 15.10 26.87 18.73
CA PHE A 555 14.21 26.41 17.67
C PHE A 555 12.89 27.17 17.64
N LYS A 556 12.52 27.61 16.45
CA LYS A 556 11.19 28.18 16.13
C LYS A 556 10.64 27.47 14.91
N ALA A 557 9.49 26.81 15.09
CA ALA A 557 8.83 26.13 13.99
C ALA A 557 8.46 27.12 12.88
N PRO A 558 8.74 26.82 11.62
CA PRO A 558 8.29 27.65 10.51
C PRO A 558 6.75 27.66 10.41
N PRO A 559 6.17 28.67 9.75
CA PRO A 559 4.73 28.70 9.51
C PRO A 559 4.24 27.44 8.79
N LEU A 560 3.06 26.98 9.19
CA LEU A 560 2.44 25.82 8.53
C LEU A 560 2.14 26.10 7.06
N LYS A 561 2.46 25.16 6.17
CA LYS A 561 2.25 25.27 4.72
C LYS A 561 0.77 25.29 4.31
N ALA A 562 -0.16 24.90 5.20
CA ALA A 562 -1.60 24.94 4.95
C ALA A 562 -2.38 25.59 6.10
N THR A 563 -3.21 26.58 5.79
CA THR A 563 -3.99 27.38 6.76
C THR A 563 -5.48 27.05 6.77
N ARG A 564 -5.99 26.33 5.75
CA ARG A 564 -7.42 25.95 5.59
C ARG A 564 -7.57 24.65 4.81
N GLY A 565 -8.79 24.14 4.76
CA GLY A 565 -9.18 22.96 3.96
C GLY A 565 -8.70 21.64 4.54
N VAL A 566 -8.63 20.63 3.68
CA VAL A 566 -8.29 19.24 4.03
C VAL A 566 -6.92 19.16 4.71
N LEU A 567 -5.90 19.75 4.12
CA LEU A 567 -4.54 19.72 4.67
C LEU A 567 -4.46 20.35 6.05
N ARG A 568 -5.21 21.44 6.31
CA ARG A 568 -5.26 22.04 7.66
C ARG A 568 -5.96 21.14 8.68
N LYS A 569 -7.03 20.45 8.28
CA LYS A 569 -7.69 19.46 9.15
C LYS A 569 -6.72 18.34 9.49
N PHE A 570 -6.04 17.79 8.49
CA PHE A 570 -5.04 16.73 8.66
C PHE A 570 -3.92 17.15 9.61
N ILE A 571 -3.29 18.34 9.43
CA ILE A 571 -2.25 18.85 10.32
C ILE A 571 -2.70 18.88 11.80
N LYS A 572 -3.96 19.21 12.05
CA LYS A 572 -4.49 19.34 13.41
C LYS A 572 -4.61 18.02 14.16
N THR A 573 -4.91 16.95 13.43
CA THR A 573 -5.30 15.66 14.02
C THR A 573 -4.27 14.56 13.80
N VAL A 574 -3.38 14.70 12.78
CA VAL A 574 -2.44 13.64 12.43
C VAL A 574 -1.45 13.35 13.55
N SER A 575 -1.30 12.06 13.84
CA SER A 575 -0.31 11.52 14.78
C SER A 575 1.09 11.42 14.15
N SER A 576 2.09 10.98 14.91
CA SER A 576 3.47 10.74 14.43
C SER A 576 3.51 9.65 13.34
N ALA A 577 4.54 9.69 12.50
CA ALA A 577 4.80 8.63 11.53
C ALA A 577 5.10 7.28 12.20
N SER A 578 5.72 7.29 13.38
CA SER A 578 5.96 6.08 14.20
C SER A 578 4.67 5.38 14.66
N THR A 579 3.55 6.10 14.67
CA THR A 579 2.22 5.61 15.04
C THR A 579 1.24 5.53 13.86
N GLY A 580 1.74 5.61 12.62
CA GLY A 580 0.95 5.37 11.41
C GLY A 580 0.29 6.60 10.79
N CYS A 581 0.52 7.82 11.31
CA CYS A 581 -0.12 9.06 10.82
C CYS A 581 -1.65 8.96 10.80
N VAL A 582 -2.26 8.42 11.85
CA VAL A 582 -3.73 8.35 11.99
C VAL A 582 -4.31 9.69 12.42
N THR A 583 -5.61 9.92 12.22
CA THR A 583 -6.29 11.21 12.51
C THR A 583 -7.46 11.09 13.47
N ASP A 584 -7.72 9.92 13.98
CA ASP A 584 -8.88 9.57 14.82
C ASP A 584 -8.53 9.29 16.29
N GLU A 585 -7.38 9.81 16.76
CA GLU A 585 -6.90 9.71 18.15
C GLU A 585 -6.77 11.06 18.83
#